data_6385c817d5b5b7e8b9ce23e7caa99b67
#
_entry.id   6385c817d5b5b7e8b9ce23e7caa99b67
#
_cell.length_a   1.000
_cell.length_b   1.000
_cell.length_c   1.000
_cell.angle_alpha   90.00
_cell.angle_beta   90.00
_cell.angle_gamma   90.00
#
_symmetry.space_group_name_H-M   'P 1'
#
loop_
_entity.id
_entity.type
_entity.pdbx_description
1 polymer ?
#
loop_
_entity_poly.entity_id
_entity_poly.type
_entity_poly.pdbx_seq_one_letter_code
_entity_poly.pdbx_strand_id
1 'polypeptide(L)'
;GVLVGFDDEARQQALGLGIKASPAPDQLVAPCLVDPHSILETPFSGDQETAVSLRHCAAAGGYGQIGLLPRSSSWRDCPERLQGFSLEQDQTATVRLHLWGGFSRGGKADELAPHGDLLEHGAIGLADDDAVVPTPLLERGLLLGEMGGCPVLLAPRDPALQGEGLVREGVETLRAGWPADPITSETVPLRQVLLLHQRHPERHL
;
A
#
# COMPACT_ATOMS: atom_id res chain seq x y z
N GLY A 1 -5.74 9.53 -18.43
CA GLY A 1 -7.00 10.09 -18.93
C GLY A 1 -7.79 10.74 -17.83
N VAL A 2 -8.59 11.73 -18.16
CA VAL A 2 -9.49 12.42 -17.22
C VAL A 2 -10.92 12.13 -17.66
N LEU A 3 -11.78 11.76 -16.73
CA LEU A 3 -13.21 11.62 -16.95
C LEU A 3 -13.80 13.04 -17.04
N VAL A 4 -14.43 13.37 -18.16
CA VAL A 4 -14.91 14.75 -18.42
C VAL A 4 -16.42 14.90 -18.40
N GLY A 5 -17.18 13.80 -18.29
CA GLY A 5 -18.63 13.84 -18.17
C GLY A 5 -19.27 12.45 -18.14
N PHE A 6 -20.55 12.41 -17.78
CA PHE A 6 -21.37 11.21 -17.73
C PHE A 6 -22.66 11.42 -18.54
N ASP A 7 -23.28 10.34 -18.98
CA ASP A 7 -24.58 10.29 -19.63
C ASP A 7 -24.75 11.32 -20.77
N ASP A 8 -25.74 12.16 -20.70
CA ASP A 8 -26.07 13.14 -21.75
C ASP A 8 -25.03 14.25 -21.87
N GLU A 9 -24.37 14.63 -20.78
CA GLU A 9 -23.26 15.59 -20.82
C GLU A 9 -22.09 15.03 -21.62
N ALA A 10 -21.71 13.77 -21.35
CA ALA A 10 -20.65 13.09 -22.10
C ALA A 10 -21.00 12.97 -23.60
N ARG A 11 -22.27 12.71 -23.92
CA ARG A 11 -22.74 12.66 -25.33
C ARG A 11 -22.64 14.00 -26.01
N GLN A 12 -23.02 15.08 -25.35
CA GLN A 12 -22.94 16.44 -25.93
C GLN A 12 -21.49 16.86 -26.15
N GLN A 13 -20.61 16.56 -25.20
CA GLN A 13 -19.18 16.86 -25.34
C GLN A 13 -18.56 16.03 -26.49
N ALA A 14 -18.89 14.73 -26.57
CA ALA A 14 -18.42 13.87 -27.66
C ALA A 14 -18.87 14.38 -29.04
N LEU A 15 -20.12 14.80 -29.15
CA LEU A 15 -20.65 15.41 -30.39
C LEU A 15 -19.91 16.70 -30.73
N GLY A 16 -19.65 17.58 -29.76
CA GLY A 16 -18.89 18.81 -29.95
C GLY A 16 -17.45 18.57 -30.41
N LEU A 17 -16.86 17.44 -30.03
CA LEU A 17 -15.51 17.02 -30.43
C LEU A 17 -15.47 16.15 -31.69
N GLY A 18 -16.62 15.88 -32.33
CA GLY A 18 -16.72 15.00 -33.48
C GLY A 18 -16.43 13.50 -33.17
N ILE A 19 -16.49 13.11 -31.91
CA ILE A 19 -16.25 11.74 -31.48
C ILE A 19 -17.55 10.93 -31.64
N LYS A 20 -17.46 9.83 -32.40
CA LYS A 20 -18.57 8.89 -32.50
C LYS A 20 -18.64 8.02 -31.24
N ALA A 21 -19.74 8.12 -30.49
CA ALA A 21 -20.00 7.18 -29.40
C ALA A 21 -20.16 5.76 -29.99
N SER A 22 -19.41 4.81 -29.46
CA SER A 22 -19.60 3.38 -29.77
C SER A 22 -20.51 2.79 -28.70
N PRO A 23 -21.73 2.36 -29.03
CA PRO A 23 -22.60 1.67 -28.06
C PRO A 23 -21.97 0.32 -27.70
N ALA A 24 -21.67 0.11 -26.46
CA ALA A 24 -21.23 -1.14 -25.91
C ALA A 24 -22.11 -1.52 -24.70
N PRO A 25 -23.35 -1.98 -24.95
CA PRO A 25 -24.38 -2.14 -23.92
C PRO A 25 -23.96 -3.16 -22.83
N ASP A 26 -23.06 -4.06 -23.15
CA ASP A 26 -22.59 -5.11 -22.23
C ASP A 26 -21.25 -4.76 -21.56
N GLN A 27 -20.78 -3.54 -21.69
CA GLN A 27 -19.50 -3.09 -21.11
C GLN A 27 -19.72 -1.97 -20.11
N LEU A 28 -19.14 -2.13 -18.94
CA LEU A 28 -19.01 -1.07 -17.94
C LEU A 28 -17.65 -0.40 -18.09
N VAL A 29 -17.64 0.90 -18.33
CA VAL A 29 -16.42 1.71 -18.29
C VAL A 29 -16.34 2.37 -16.92
N ALA A 30 -15.27 2.10 -16.20
CA ALA A 30 -15.00 2.65 -14.87
C ALA A 30 -13.55 3.12 -14.79
N PRO A 31 -13.19 3.97 -13.81
CA PRO A 31 -11.78 4.17 -13.46
C PRO A 31 -11.10 2.84 -13.17
N CYS A 32 -9.80 2.72 -13.49
CA CYS A 32 -9.04 1.54 -13.14
C CYS A 32 -9.00 1.35 -11.62
N LEU A 33 -8.91 0.10 -11.20
CA LEU A 33 -8.72 -0.23 -9.79
C LEU A 33 -7.34 0.25 -9.31
N VAL A 34 -7.25 0.57 -8.02
CA VAL A 34 -6.02 0.94 -7.34
C VAL A 34 -5.79 -0.06 -6.22
N ASP A 35 -4.63 -0.67 -6.18
CA ASP A 35 -4.19 -1.48 -5.05
C ASP A 35 -3.13 -0.71 -4.27
N PRO A 36 -3.43 -0.20 -3.07
CA PRO A 36 -2.45 0.53 -2.27
C PRO A 36 -1.49 -0.38 -1.50
N HIS A 37 -1.69 -1.69 -1.51
CA HIS A 37 -1.06 -2.62 -0.58
C HIS A 37 -0.61 -3.91 -1.28
N SER A 38 0.34 -3.78 -2.19
CA SER A 38 0.99 -4.93 -2.85
C SER A 38 2.39 -5.16 -2.34
N ILE A 39 2.84 -6.40 -2.46
CA ILE A 39 4.18 -6.84 -2.08
C ILE A 39 4.85 -7.44 -3.30
N LEU A 40 6.14 -7.16 -3.45
CA LEU A 40 7.02 -7.81 -4.41
C LEU A 40 8.27 -8.29 -3.67
N GLU A 41 8.29 -9.56 -3.31
CA GLU A 41 9.26 -10.10 -2.35
C GLU A 41 10.70 -10.09 -2.86
N THR A 42 10.91 -10.44 -4.12
CA THR A 42 12.24 -10.56 -4.72
C THR A 42 12.26 -9.96 -6.11
N PRO A 43 12.13 -8.63 -6.23
CA PRO A 43 12.01 -7.96 -7.54
C PRO A 43 13.20 -8.18 -8.47
N PHE A 44 14.34 -8.62 -7.95
CA PHE A 44 15.59 -8.77 -8.67
C PHE A 44 16.03 -10.24 -8.88
N SER A 45 15.30 -11.22 -8.33
CA SER A 45 15.60 -12.64 -8.59
C SER A 45 14.75 -13.14 -9.76
N GLY A 46 15.38 -13.71 -10.78
CA GLY A 46 14.69 -14.17 -12.00
C GLY A 46 13.73 -15.35 -11.80
N ASP A 47 13.67 -15.93 -10.60
CA ASP A 47 12.92 -17.15 -10.31
C ASP A 47 11.55 -16.88 -9.64
N GLN A 48 11.27 -15.63 -9.28
CA GLN A 48 10.05 -15.24 -8.59
C GLN A 48 9.34 -14.10 -9.33
N GLU A 49 8.26 -13.58 -8.76
CA GLU A 49 7.52 -12.50 -9.36
C GLU A 49 8.39 -11.26 -9.58
N THR A 50 8.33 -10.73 -10.78
CA THR A 50 9.04 -9.53 -11.19
C THR A 50 8.08 -8.34 -11.28
N ALA A 51 8.61 -7.10 -11.33
CA ALA A 51 7.79 -5.92 -11.57
C ALA A 51 7.02 -6.01 -12.91
N VAL A 52 7.56 -6.71 -13.89
CA VAL A 52 6.91 -6.95 -15.19
C VAL A 52 5.74 -7.92 -15.02
N SER A 53 5.95 -9.07 -14.37
CA SER A 53 4.88 -10.06 -14.15
C SER A 53 3.75 -9.49 -13.29
N LEU A 54 4.08 -8.73 -12.24
CA LEU A 54 3.12 -8.02 -11.41
C LEU A 54 2.25 -7.06 -12.21
N ARG A 55 2.85 -6.23 -13.08
CA ARG A 55 2.10 -5.34 -13.98
C ARG A 55 1.17 -6.08 -14.91
N HIS A 56 1.61 -7.20 -15.49
CA HIS A 56 0.77 -8.03 -16.34
C HIS A 56 -0.43 -8.61 -15.60
N CYS A 57 -0.22 -9.17 -14.40
CA CYS A 57 -1.30 -9.67 -13.56
C CYS A 57 -2.27 -8.57 -13.16
N ALA A 58 -1.76 -7.42 -12.75
CA ALA A 58 -2.56 -6.28 -12.37
C ALA A 58 -3.41 -5.75 -13.53
N ALA A 59 -2.83 -5.59 -14.72
CA ALA A 59 -3.57 -5.18 -15.91
C ALA A 59 -4.69 -6.15 -16.25
N ALA A 60 -4.44 -7.46 -16.15
CA ALA A 60 -5.44 -8.49 -16.37
C ALA A 60 -6.58 -8.43 -15.33
N GLY A 61 -6.28 -7.98 -14.10
CA GLY A 61 -7.26 -7.78 -13.03
C GLY A 61 -7.98 -6.41 -13.09
N GLY A 62 -7.65 -5.54 -14.06
CA GLY A 62 -8.24 -4.20 -14.19
C GLY A 62 -7.59 -3.14 -13.28
N TYR A 63 -6.46 -3.44 -12.66
CA TYR A 63 -5.68 -2.48 -11.88
C TYR A 63 -4.82 -1.61 -12.79
N GLY A 64 -4.81 -0.31 -12.54
CA GLY A 64 -3.97 0.65 -13.25
C GLY A 64 -2.89 1.27 -12.39
N GLN A 65 -2.99 1.12 -11.07
CA GLN A 65 -2.03 1.65 -10.10
C GLN A 65 -1.85 0.68 -8.94
N ILE A 66 -0.61 0.51 -8.51
CA ILE A 66 -0.23 -0.38 -7.40
C ILE A 66 0.76 0.35 -6.49
N GLY A 67 0.49 0.34 -5.19
CA GLY A 67 1.41 0.77 -4.15
C GLY A 67 2.21 -0.42 -3.61
N LEU A 68 3.52 -0.40 -3.81
CA LEU A 68 4.42 -1.45 -3.34
C LEU A 68 4.95 -1.12 -1.95
N LEU A 69 4.68 -2.00 -1.00
CA LEU A 69 5.20 -1.92 0.36
C LEU A 69 6.72 -2.14 0.40
N PRO A 70 7.45 -1.50 1.32
CA PRO A 70 8.83 -1.86 1.61
C PRO A 70 8.86 -3.25 2.22
N ARG A 71 9.70 -4.14 1.72
CA ARG A 71 9.89 -5.48 2.28
C ARG A 71 11.36 -5.89 2.26
N SER A 72 11.75 -6.85 3.09
CA SER A 72 13.10 -7.23 3.48
C SER A 72 14.21 -7.04 2.43
N SER A 73 14.06 -7.60 1.24
CA SER A 73 15.06 -7.47 0.16
C SER A 73 15.00 -6.13 -0.60
N SER A 74 13.89 -5.42 -0.50
CA SER A 74 13.63 -4.12 -1.15
C SER A 74 13.22 -3.04 -0.16
N TRP A 75 13.79 -3.09 1.06
CA TRP A 75 13.51 -2.10 2.09
C TRP A 75 13.95 -0.70 1.63
N ARG A 76 13.03 0.25 1.68
CA ARG A 76 13.20 1.60 1.14
C ARG A 76 13.19 2.63 2.26
N ASP A 77 14.27 2.73 3.00
CA ASP A 77 14.48 3.63 4.13
C ASP A 77 15.48 4.75 3.85
N CYS A 78 15.88 4.91 2.59
CA CYS A 78 16.70 6.01 2.12
C CYS A 78 16.39 6.35 0.67
N PRO A 79 16.65 7.59 0.22
CA PRO A 79 16.34 8.06 -1.13
C PRO A 79 16.95 7.22 -2.25
N GLU A 80 18.18 6.74 -2.07
CA GLU A 80 18.89 5.96 -3.07
C GLU A 80 18.17 4.64 -3.41
N ARG A 81 17.54 4.02 -2.41
CA ARG A 81 16.78 2.78 -2.58
C ARG A 81 15.45 3.00 -3.30
N LEU A 82 14.82 4.17 -3.10
CA LEU A 82 13.66 4.57 -3.89
C LEU A 82 14.03 4.82 -5.34
N GLN A 83 15.10 5.58 -5.58
CA GLN A 83 15.57 5.90 -6.92
C GLN A 83 16.01 4.66 -7.70
N GLY A 84 16.73 3.73 -7.07
CA GLY A 84 17.14 2.47 -7.69
C GLY A 84 15.98 1.68 -8.28
N PHE A 85 14.84 1.66 -7.59
CA PHE A 85 13.64 0.99 -8.09
C PHE A 85 12.93 1.81 -9.19
N SER A 86 12.96 3.14 -9.09
CA SER A 86 12.28 4.04 -10.04
C SER A 86 12.94 4.03 -11.42
N LEU A 87 14.26 3.80 -11.50
CA LEU A 87 14.99 3.70 -12.76
C LEU A 87 14.57 2.50 -13.62
N GLU A 88 14.01 1.47 -13.01
CA GLU A 88 13.50 0.29 -13.71
C GLU A 88 12.04 0.46 -14.18
N GLN A 89 11.40 1.58 -13.87
CA GLN A 89 10.03 1.81 -14.28
C GLN A 89 9.95 2.18 -15.76
N ASP A 90 9.34 1.31 -16.55
CA ASP A 90 8.93 1.63 -17.91
C ASP A 90 7.79 2.66 -17.86
N GLN A 91 8.08 3.88 -18.32
CA GLN A 91 7.11 4.98 -18.38
C GLN A 91 5.97 4.72 -19.38
N THR A 92 6.12 3.75 -20.27
CA THR A 92 5.10 3.33 -21.22
C THR A 92 4.17 2.24 -20.66
N ALA A 93 4.47 1.72 -19.48
CA ALA A 93 3.69 0.66 -18.87
C ALA A 93 2.25 1.09 -18.59
N THR A 94 1.30 0.22 -18.87
CA THR A 94 -0.14 0.43 -18.63
C THR A 94 -0.48 0.51 -17.14
N VAL A 95 0.30 -0.15 -16.28
CA VAL A 95 0.15 -0.13 -14.82
C VAL A 95 1.31 0.65 -14.20
N ARG A 96 0.96 1.64 -13.37
CA ARG A 96 1.95 2.42 -12.61
C ARG A 96 2.23 1.78 -11.27
N LEU A 97 3.50 1.62 -10.94
CA LEU A 97 3.95 1.21 -9.61
C LEU A 97 4.33 2.45 -8.81
N HIS A 98 3.80 2.56 -7.62
CA HIS A 98 4.11 3.58 -6.64
C HIS A 98 4.82 2.93 -5.46
N LEU A 99 5.73 3.63 -4.81
CA LEU A 99 6.54 3.07 -3.74
C LEU A 99 6.16 3.69 -2.40
N TRP A 100 5.92 2.85 -1.41
CA TRP A 100 5.92 3.28 -0.02
C TRP A 100 7.36 3.34 0.49
N GLY A 101 7.70 4.39 1.25
CA GLY A 101 8.95 4.47 2.01
C GLY A 101 8.83 3.69 3.33
N GLY A 102 9.96 3.24 3.88
CA GLY A 102 9.98 2.62 5.20
C GLY A 102 9.70 3.65 6.29
N PHE A 103 8.84 3.32 7.26
CA PHE A 103 8.64 4.14 8.44
C PHE A 103 9.84 4.06 9.38
N SER A 104 10.38 2.84 9.55
CA SER A 104 11.57 2.58 10.35
C SER A 104 12.78 2.19 9.50
N ARG A 105 13.97 2.39 10.03
CA ARG A 105 15.21 1.97 9.37
C ARG A 105 15.33 0.46 9.34
N GLY A 106 15.57 -0.07 8.15
CA GLY A 106 15.75 -1.50 7.90
C GLY A 106 14.57 -2.37 8.31
N GLY A 107 13.39 -1.80 8.57
CA GLY A 107 12.23 -2.52 9.07
C GLY A 107 12.39 -3.09 10.48
N LYS A 108 13.30 -2.54 11.27
CA LYS A 108 13.60 -3.04 12.62
C LYS A 108 12.72 -2.44 13.71
N ALA A 109 11.96 -1.41 13.37
CA ALA A 109 11.06 -0.70 14.28
C ALA A 109 11.77 -0.13 15.55
N ASP A 110 13.05 0.20 15.44
CA ASP A 110 13.89 0.76 16.51
C ASP A 110 14.27 2.23 16.27
N GLU A 111 14.42 2.64 15.01
CA GLU A 111 14.79 3.99 14.60
C GLU A 111 13.93 4.46 13.42
N LEU A 112 13.57 5.75 13.40
CA LEU A 112 12.83 6.34 12.29
C LEU A 112 13.71 6.45 11.04
N ALA A 113 13.14 6.17 9.88
CA ALA A 113 13.73 6.54 8.61
C ALA A 113 13.63 8.06 8.38
N PRO A 114 14.39 8.66 7.47
CA PRO A 114 14.31 10.09 7.14
C PRO A 114 13.04 10.34 6.30
N HIS A 115 11.89 10.51 6.96
CA HIS A 115 10.58 10.58 6.35
C HIS A 115 10.46 11.68 5.30
N GLY A 116 10.93 12.89 5.63
CA GLY A 116 10.91 14.02 4.70
C GLY A 116 11.67 13.73 3.41
N ASP A 117 12.88 13.21 3.53
CA ASP A 117 13.72 12.88 2.37
C ASP A 117 13.08 11.80 1.49
N LEU A 118 12.45 10.79 2.11
CA LEU A 118 11.76 9.73 1.35
C LEU A 118 10.59 10.28 0.54
N LEU A 119 9.79 11.14 1.12
CA LEU A 119 8.64 11.75 0.46
C LEU A 119 9.06 12.72 -0.65
N GLU A 120 10.09 13.51 -0.44
CA GLU A 120 10.68 14.40 -1.45
C GLU A 120 11.23 13.61 -2.66
N HIS A 121 11.67 12.37 -2.44
CA HIS A 121 12.18 11.49 -3.50
C HIS A 121 11.13 10.52 -4.07
N GLY A 122 9.83 10.78 -3.82
CA GLY A 122 8.73 10.15 -4.54
C GLY A 122 8.07 8.98 -3.83
N ALA A 123 8.32 8.75 -2.55
CA ALA A 123 7.47 7.85 -1.78
C ALA A 123 6.05 8.42 -1.69
N ILE A 124 5.04 7.57 -1.86
CA ILE A 124 3.62 7.97 -1.77
C ILE A 124 3.11 8.10 -0.33
N GLY A 125 3.88 7.64 0.61
CA GLY A 125 3.64 7.61 2.04
C GLY A 125 4.63 6.70 2.71
N LEU A 126 4.40 6.39 3.97
CA LEU A 126 5.30 5.57 4.80
C LEU A 126 4.60 4.28 5.23
N ALA A 127 5.34 3.20 5.31
CA ALA A 127 4.82 1.92 5.77
C ALA A 127 5.93 1.09 6.41
N ASP A 128 5.58 0.28 7.40
CA ASP A 128 6.41 -0.83 7.83
C ASP A 128 5.69 -2.14 7.52
N ASP A 129 6.47 -3.12 7.07
CA ASP A 129 5.96 -4.43 6.71
C ASP A 129 5.87 -5.34 7.96
N ASP A 130 4.79 -6.12 8.04
CA ASP A 130 4.56 -7.24 8.94
C ASP A 130 4.75 -7.00 10.47
N ALA A 131 5.37 -5.93 10.91
CA ALA A 131 5.60 -5.65 12.31
C ALA A 131 4.86 -4.39 12.75
N VAL A 132 4.21 -4.45 13.89
CA VAL A 132 3.68 -3.23 14.52
C VAL A 132 4.85 -2.36 14.92
N VAL A 133 4.91 -1.17 14.36
CA VAL A 133 5.81 -0.13 14.84
C VAL A 133 5.49 0.12 16.34
N PRO A 134 6.48 0.03 17.25
CA PRO A 134 6.22 0.27 18.65
C PRO A 134 5.56 1.63 18.88
N THR A 135 4.55 1.67 19.74
CA THR A 135 3.78 2.90 20.01
C THR A 135 4.66 4.13 20.29
N PRO A 136 5.76 4.04 21.08
CA PRO A 136 6.63 5.20 21.31
C PRO A 136 7.33 5.70 20.03
N LEU A 137 7.74 4.79 19.14
CA LEU A 137 8.38 5.17 17.87
C LEU A 137 7.36 5.77 16.91
N LEU A 138 6.16 5.18 16.84
CA LEU A 138 5.07 5.72 16.02
C LEU A 138 4.68 7.13 16.49
N GLU A 139 4.43 7.31 17.80
CA GLU A 139 4.09 8.62 18.36
C GLU A 139 5.19 9.66 18.08
N ARG A 140 6.46 9.26 18.22
CA ARG A 140 7.60 10.14 17.90
C ARG A 140 7.59 10.58 16.44
N GLY A 141 7.35 9.65 15.50
CA GLY A 141 7.25 10.00 14.08
C GLY A 141 6.09 10.95 13.79
N LEU A 142 4.92 10.70 14.38
CA LEU A 142 3.74 11.57 14.23
C LEU A 142 3.98 12.97 14.79
N LEU A 143 4.67 13.08 15.95
CA LEU A 143 5.03 14.37 16.57
C LEU A 143 6.04 15.15 15.73
N LEU A 144 7.07 14.49 15.19
CA LEU A 144 8.03 15.14 14.30
C LEU A 144 7.34 15.69 13.05
N GLY A 145 6.36 14.97 12.53
CA GLY A 145 5.47 15.45 11.48
C GLY A 145 6.12 15.61 10.12
N GLU A 146 7.30 15.04 9.89
CA GLU A 146 8.02 15.12 8.60
C GLU A 146 7.21 14.52 7.42
N MET A 147 6.27 13.60 7.71
CA MET A 147 5.37 13.05 6.70
C MET A 147 4.35 14.08 6.17
N GLY A 148 4.18 15.23 6.83
CA GLY A 148 3.17 16.21 6.42
C GLY A 148 1.76 15.60 6.41
N GLY A 149 1.06 15.73 5.27
CA GLY A 149 -0.24 15.12 5.00
C GLY A 149 -0.17 13.78 4.26
N CYS A 150 1.02 13.19 4.10
CA CYS A 150 1.14 11.88 3.43
C CYS A 150 0.68 10.74 4.35
N PRO A 151 0.09 9.67 3.80
CA PRO A 151 -0.43 8.58 4.60
C PRO A 151 0.68 7.73 5.23
N VAL A 152 0.38 7.19 6.41
CA VAL A 152 1.18 6.16 7.09
C VAL A 152 0.35 4.88 7.12
N LEU A 153 0.79 3.88 6.39
CA LEU A 153 0.14 2.58 6.32
C LEU A 153 0.70 1.69 7.43
N LEU A 154 -0.17 1.23 8.31
CA LEU A 154 0.18 0.43 9.47
C LEU A 154 -0.52 -0.93 9.41
N ALA A 155 0.21 -1.99 9.79
CA ALA A 155 -0.37 -3.30 10.01
C ALA A 155 -0.69 -3.46 11.51
N PRO A 156 -1.96 -3.35 11.94
CA PRO A 156 -2.33 -3.50 13.34
C PRO A 156 -2.31 -4.97 13.75
N ARG A 157 -1.12 -5.53 13.90
CA ARG A 157 -0.91 -6.93 14.23
C ARG A 157 0.17 -7.08 15.28
N ASP A 158 -0.09 -7.89 16.29
CA ASP A 158 0.85 -8.21 17.37
C ASP A 158 1.31 -9.67 17.23
N PRO A 159 2.53 -9.92 16.74
CA PRO A 159 3.06 -11.27 16.60
C PRO A 159 3.20 -12.02 17.94
N ALA A 160 3.40 -11.30 19.05
CA ALA A 160 3.52 -11.93 20.35
C ALA A 160 2.16 -12.46 20.86
N LEU A 161 1.07 -11.76 20.54
CA LEU A 161 -0.28 -12.24 20.82
C LEU A 161 -0.73 -13.32 19.83
N GLN A 162 -0.29 -13.24 18.57
CA GLN A 162 -0.56 -14.27 17.57
C GLN A 162 0.11 -15.60 17.92
N GLY A 163 1.35 -15.57 18.44
CA GLY A 163 2.14 -16.76 18.71
C GLY A 163 2.33 -17.62 17.45
N GLU A 164 2.01 -18.89 17.55
CA GLU A 164 2.05 -19.84 16.41
C GLU A 164 0.70 -19.95 15.67
N GLY A 165 -0.23 -19.03 15.92
CA GLY A 165 -1.56 -19.02 15.30
C GLY A 165 -1.48 -18.87 13.78
N LEU A 166 -2.09 -19.82 13.06
CA LEU A 166 -2.13 -19.87 11.59
C LEU A 166 -3.49 -19.45 11.04
N VAL A 167 -4.54 -19.70 11.80
CA VAL A 167 -5.91 -19.47 11.38
C VAL A 167 -6.66 -18.74 12.50
N ARG A 168 -7.50 -17.78 12.10
CA ARG A 168 -8.31 -17.04 13.08
C ARG A 168 -9.07 -17.99 14.02
N GLU A 169 -9.06 -17.68 15.32
CA GLU A 169 -9.78 -18.45 16.33
C GLU A 169 -11.26 -18.57 16.00
N GLY A 170 -11.81 -19.75 16.24
CA GLY A 170 -13.21 -20.06 15.97
C GLY A 170 -13.51 -21.53 16.18
N VAL A 171 -14.81 -21.87 16.10
CA VAL A 171 -15.28 -23.25 16.33
C VAL A 171 -14.65 -24.22 15.32
N GLU A 172 -14.53 -23.80 14.05
CA GLU A 172 -13.97 -24.65 12.99
C GLU A 172 -12.46 -24.85 13.15
N THR A 173 -11.75 -23.83 13.60
CA THR A 173 -10.32 -23.91 13.92
C THR A 173 -10.07 -24.91 15.05
N LEU A 174 -10.88 -24.84 16.10
CA LEU A 174 -10.81 -25.79 17.21
C LEU A 174 -11.16 -27.23 16.78
N ARG A 175 -12.18 -27.41 15.94
CA ARG A 175 -12.55 -28.74 15.41
C ARG A 175 -11.44 -29.34 14.53
N ALA A 176 -10.77 -28.51 13.74
CA ALA A 176 -9.68 -28.94 12.88
C ALA A 176 -8.35 -29.18 13.63
N GLY A 177 -8.26 -28.77 14.90
CA GLY A 177 -7.03 -28.88 15.69
C GLY A 177 -5.89 -28.00 15.18
N TRP A 178 -6.20 -26.89 14.49
CA TRP A 178 -5.20 -25.95 14.00
C TRP A 178 -4.80 -24.94 15.05
N PRO A 179 -3.54 -24.44 15.03
CA PRO A 179 -3.13 -23.35 15.89
C PRO A 179 -3.98 -22.12 15.66
N ALA A 180 -4.65 -21.66 16.70
CA ALA A 180 -5.56 -20.54 16.61
C ALA A 180 -4.83 -19.19 16.80
N ASP A 181 -5.08 -18.26 15.89
CA ASP A 181 -4.68 -16.86 16.01
C ASP A 181 -5.81 -16.10 16.72
N PRO A 182 -5.59 -15.63 17.97
CA PRO A 182 -6.64 -14.95 18.72
C PRO A 182 -6.98 -13.59 18.12
N ILE A 183 -8.24 -13.20 18.19
CA ILE A 183 -8.72 -11.90 17.67
C ILE A 183 -7.99 -10.71 18.33
N THR A 184 -7.46 -10.91 19.53
CA THR A 184 -6.69 -9.88 20.25
C THR A 184 -5.38 -9.53 19.56
N SER A 185 -4.83 -10.42 18.73
CA SER A 185 -3.60 -10.15 17.96
C SER A 185 -3.74 -8.95 17.00
N GLU A 186 -4.96 -8.63 16.58
CA GLU A 186 -5.26 -7.47 15.72
C GLU A 186 -6.03 -6.37 16.49
N THR A 187 -6.96 -6.72 17.34
CA THR A 187 -7.82 -5.72 17.99
C THR A 187 -7.11 -4.87 19.05
N VAL A 188 -6.09 -5.40 19.71
CA VAL A 188 -5.29 -4.63 20.67
C VAL A 188 -4.44 -3.58 19.95
N PRO A 189 -3.58 -3.94 18.96
CA PRO A 189 -2.80 -2.94 18.25
C PRO A 189 -3.68 -1.96 17.45
N LEU A 190 -4.81 -2.40 16.90
CA LEU A 190 -5.74 -1.50 16.22
C LEU A 190 -6.26 -0.41 17.19
N ARG A 191 -6.62 -0.76 18.42
CA ARG A 191 -7.04 0.22 19.41
C ARG A 191 -5.93 1.22 19.75
N GLN A 192 -4.68 0.78 19.81
CA GLN A 192 -3.55 1.68 20.04
C GLN A 192 -3.40 2.67 18.90
N VAL A 193 -3.48 2.21 17.64
CA VAL A 193 -3.44 3.08 16.45
C VAL A 193 -4.58 4.09 16.46
N LEU A 194 -5.81 3.64 16.77
CA LEU A 194 -6.98 4.54 16.85
C LEU A 194 -6.83 5.61 17.92
N LEU A 195 -6.24 5.29 19.07
CA LEU A 195 -5.96 6.29 20.12
C LEU A 195 -4.91 7.31 19.67
N LEU A 196 -3.88 6.87 18.93
CA LEU A 196 -2.89 7.79 18.36
C LEU A 196 -3.51 8.67 17.27
N HIS A 197 -4.35 8.12 16.41
CA HIS A 197 -5.08 8.90 15.41
C HIS A 197 -5.99 9.96 16.05
N GLN A 198 -6.69 9.64 17.14
CA GLN A 198 -7.49 10.63 17.87
C GLN A 198 -6.63 11.77 18.45
N ARG A 199 -5.39 11.47 18.80
CA ARG A 199 -4.44 12.45 19.34
C ARG A 199 -3.76 13.29 18.25
N HIS A 200 -3.65 12.75 17.05
CA HIS A 200 -3.05 13.36 15.86
C HIS A 200 -4.01 13.33 14.68
N PRO A 201 -5.18 14.03 14.77
CA PRO A 201 -6.24 13.95 13.76
C PRO A 201 -5.84 14.53 12.41
N GLU A 202 -4.77 15.32 12.37
CA GLU A 202 -4.18 15.88 11.15
C GLU A 202 -3.31 14.88 10.37
N ARG A 203 -3.06 13.68 10.95
CA ARG A 203 -2.27 12.63 10.32
C ARG A 203 -3.18 11.57 9.71
N HIS A 204 -2.79 11.07 8.55
CA HIS A 204 -3.51 9.99 7.86
C HIS A 204 -2.88 8.64 8.23
N LEU A 205 -3.53 7.91 9.13
CA LEU A 205 -3.14 6.57 9.58
C LEU A 205 -4.08 5.52 9.01
#